data_c1e3d90081f70aee201453d8644b07f7
#
_entry.id   c1e3d90081f70aee201453d8644b07f7
#
_cell.length_a   1.000
_cell.length_b   1.000
_cell.length_c   1.000
_cell.angle_alpha   90.00
_cell.angle_beta   90.00
_cell.angle_gamma   90.00
#
_symmetry.space_group_name_H-M   'P 1'
#
loop_
_entity.id
_entity.type
_entity.pdbx_description
1 polymer ?
#
loop_
_entity_poly.entity_id
_entity_poly.type
_entity_poly.pdbx_seq_one_letter_code
_entity_poly.pdbx_strand_id
1 'polypeptide(L)'
;MQSIAKTFSLILALQTSGYDHTFSKVGMEPTGDRFDSILQLELKDWRPFNPMINAGAIVTADCIKAAEPFEEFLALVRKLCANPNIKLNEKVYQSEKRTGTRNRSIAYLLKSDHVLDGEPEEVLDVYFRMCSVMCTAKDLAHYAMILSNKGVDPKTGERLLDADIV
;
A
#
# COMPACT_ATOMS: atom_id res chain seq x y z
N MET A 1 -10.58 -4.58 3.06
CA MET A 1 -9.33 -5.22 3.55
C MET A 1 -8.54 -4.32 4.53
N GLN A 2 -8.79 -3.03 4.53
CA GLN A 2 -8.13 -2.06 5.41
C GLN A 2 -6.58 -2.15 5.31
N SER A 3 -5.86 -2.09 6.41
CA SER A 3 -4.38 -2.03 6.41
C SER A 3 -3.67 -3.22 5.77
N ILE A 4 -4.34 -4.33 5.49
CA ILE A 4 -3.73 -5.41 4.70
C ILE A 4 -3.39 -4.93 3.27
N ALA A 5 -4.10 -3.93 2.76
CA ALA A 5 -3.81 -3.29 1.48
C ALA A 5 -2.36 -2.80 1.35
N LYS A 6 -1.71 -2.43 2.47
CA LYS A 6 -0.33 -1.92 2.49
C LYS A 6 0.68 -2.92 1.92
N THR A 7 0.47 -4.22 2.15
CA THR A 7 1.35 -5.26 1.62
C THR A 7 1.22 -5.39 0.10
N PHE A 8 0.00 -5.31 -0.43
CA PHE A 8 -0.25 -5.30 -1.88
C PHE A 8 0.28 -4.03 -2.54
N SER A 9 0.10 -2.85 -1.91
CA SER A 9 0.60 -1.59 -2.46
C SER A 9 2.12 -1.56 -2.48
N LEU A 10 2.80 -2.12 -1.48
CA LEU A 10 4.26 -2.27 -1.49
C LEU A 10 4.72 -3.16 -2.65
N ILE A 11 4.09 -4.32 -2.84
CA ILE A 11 4.40 -5.21 -3.97
C ILE A 11 4.25 -4.45 -5.30
N LEU A 12 3.15 -3.72 -5.48
CA LEU A 12 2.91 -2.96 -6.70
C LEU A 12 3.92 -1.83 -6.90
N ALA A 13 4.28 -1.10 -5.85
CA ALA A 13 5.31 -0.06 -5.91
C ALA A 13 6.68 -0.65 -6.31
N LEU A 14 7.05 -1.81 -5.74
CA LEU A 14 8.29 -2.50 -6.11
C LEU A 14 8.27 -2.99 -7.57
N GLN A 15 7.14 -3.46 -8.08
CA GLN A 15 6.99 -3.89 -9.47
C GLN A 15 7.03 -2.72 -10.47
N THR A 16 6.48 -1.56 -10.11
CA THR A 16 6.32 -0.42 -11.04
C THR A 16 7.43 0.61 -10.94
N SER A 17 8.03 0.78 -9.76
CA SER A 17 9.06 1.79 -9.50
C SER A 17 10.42 1.21 -9.12
N GLY A 18 10.45 -0.06 -8.76
CA GLY A 18 11.65 -0.76 -8.32
C GLY A 18 12.02 -0.52 -6.86
N TYR A 19 12.97 -1.32 -6.39
CA TYR A 19 13.44 -1.34 -5.02
C TYR A 19 14.09 0.01 -4.61
N ASP A 20 15.07 0.47 -5.40
CA ASP A 20 15.86 1.65 -5.07
C ASP A 20 14.99 2.90 -4.95
N HIS A 21 14.07 3.12 -5.90
CA HIS A 21 13.16 4.25 -5.84
C HIS A 21 12.23 4.18 -4.62
N THR A 22 11.57 3.04 -4.42
CA THR A 22 10.61 2.89 -3.32
C THR A 22 11.31 3.08 -1.97
N PHE A 23 12.46 2.43 -1.74
CA PHE A 23 13.16 2.53 -0.47
C PHE A 23 14.07 3.76 -0.31
N SER A 24 14.22 4.58 -1.33
CA SER A 24 14.72 5.94 -1.15
C SER A 24 13.70 6.86 -0.47
N LYS A 25 12.39 6.59 -0.66
CA LYS A 25 11.28 7.39 -0.12
C LYS A 25 10.75 6.88 1.23
N VAL A 26 10.81 5.57 1.49
CA VAL A 26 10.34 4.92 2.72
C VAL A 26 11.41 3.98 3.27
N GLY A 27 11.56 3.91 4.58
CA GLY A 27 12.52 3.03 5.24
C GLY A 27 12.01 1.59 5.36
N MET A 28 12.81 0.75 6.06
CA MET A 28 12.48 -0.65 6.38
C MET A 28 12.57 -0.93 7.88
N GLU A 29 12.73 0.12 8.69
CA GLU A 29 12.98 -0.01 10.12
C GLU A 29 11.69 -0.24 10.91
N PRO A 30 11.69 -1.13 11.89
CA PRO A 30 10.55 -1.24 12.80
C PRO A 30 10.42 0.02 13.65
N THR A 31 9.19 0.31 14.08
CA THR A 31 8.91 1.38 15.04
C THR A 31 8.13 0.82 16.21
N GLY A 32 8.41 1.30 17.44
CA GLY A 32 7.62 1.02 18.63
C GLY A 32 6.39 1.91 18.79
N ASP A 33 6.18 2.84 17.85
CA ASP A 33 5.10 3.81 17.93
C ASP A 33 3.79 3.29 17.32
N ARG A 34 2.72 4.05 17.54
CA ARG A 34 1.45 3.79 16.89
C ARG A 34 1.58 3.94 15.36
N PHE A 35 0.84 3.11 14.62
CA PHE A 35 0.84 3.09 13.15
C PHE A 35 0.43 4.43 12.50
N ASP A 36 -0.22 5.33 13.24
CA ASP A 36 -0.67 6.66 12.83
C ASP A 36 0.10 7.81 13.49
N SER A 37 1.25 7.51 14.11
CA SER A 37 2.14 8.51 14.73
C SER A 37 2.80 9.39 13.67
N ILE A 38 2.96 10.68 14.00
CA ILE A 38 3.74 11.65 13.21
C ILE A 38 5.06 12.02 13.92
N LEU A 39 5.23 11.63 15.18
CA LEU A 39 6.38 12.05 16.00
C LEU A 39 7.72 11.68 15.37
N GLN A 40 7.79 10.53 14.74
CA GLN A 40 9.03 10.05 14.11
C GLN A 40 9.36 10.79 12.81
N LEU A 41 8.36 11.35 12.13
CA LEU A 41 8.59 12.15 10.91
C LEU A 41 9.37 13.44 11.25
N GLU A 42 9.09 14.04 12.40
CA GLU A 42 9.77 15.27 12.86
C GLU A 42 11.21 15.01 13.37
N LEU A 43 11.55 13.77 13.72
CA LEU A 43 12.82 13.44 14.38
C LEU A 43 13.91 12.92 13.44
N LYS A 44 13.57 12.41 12.25
CA LYS A 44 14.52 11.76 11.33
C LYS A 44 14.19 12.03 9.86
N ASP A 45 14.82 13.02 9.27
CA ASP A 45 14.88 13.27 7.83
C ASP A 45 13.53 13.12 7.07
N TRP A 46 12.41 13.22 7.78
CA TRP A 46 11.02 13.18 7.31
C TRP A 46 10.60 11.90 6.57
N ARG A 47 11.54 10.97 6.33
CA ARG A 47 11.27 9.70 5.68
C ARG A 47 10.54 8.74 6.63
N PRO A 48 9.36 8.21 6.26
CA PRO A 48 8.66 7.22 7.06
C PRO A 48 9.51 5.96 7.31
N PHE A 49 9.46 5.39 8.52
CA PHE A 49 10.28 4.26 8.94
C PHE A 49 10.07 2.99 8.11
N ASN A 50 8.84 2.70 7.72
CA ASN A 50 8.50 1.52 6.94
C ASN A 50 7.15 1.67 6.24
N PRO A 51 6.84 0.81 5.23
CA PRO A 51 5.60 0.88 4.45
C PRO A 51 4.33 0.47 5.23
N MET A 52 4.46 -0.08 6.45
CA MET A 52 3.33 -0.64 7.20
C MET A 52 2.68 0.38 8.15
N ILE A 53 3.36 1.49 8.49
CA ILE A 53 2.73 2.65 9.15
C ILE A 53 2.00 3.51 8.13
N ASN A 54 1.03 4.33 8.58
CA ASN A 54 0.21 5.10 7.64
C ASN A 54 1.02 6.08 6.78
N ALA A 55 2.01 6.77 7.36
CA ALA A 55 2.89 7.67 6.62
C ALA A 55 3.63 6.93 5.49
N GLY A 56 4.22 5.77 5.80
CA GLY A 56 4.92 4.98 4.80
C GLY A 56 4.01 4.39 3.74
N ALA A 57 2.79 3.96 4.12
CA ALA A 57 1.82 3.43 3.17
C ALA A 57 1.31 4.50 2.19
N ILE A 58 1.15 5.75 2.63
CA ILE A 58 0.79 6.89 1.77
C ILE A 58 1.94 7.16 0.78
N VAL A 59 3.19 7.20 1.24
CA VAL A 59 4.36 7.37 0.37
C VAL A 59 4.49 6.18 -0.61
N THR A 60 4.25 4.96 -0.15
CA THR A 60 4.28 3.77 -1.02
C THR A 60 3.21 3.84 -2.11
N ALA A 61 2.01 4.35 -1.80
CA ALA A 61 0.97 4.57 -2.80
C ALA A 61 1.38 5.63 -3.86
N ASP A 62 2.07 6.68 -3.43
CA ASP A 62 2.64 7.72 -4.33
C ASP A 62 3.78 7.15 -5.22
N CYS A 63 4.51 6.16 -4.74
CA CYS A 63 5.56 5.48 -5.51
C CYS A 63 5.04 4.63 -6.67
N ILE A 64 3.75 4.32 -6.74
CA ILE A 64 3.18 3.47 -7.81
C ILE A 64 3.16 4.24 -9.13
N LYS A 65 4.01 3.83 -10.08
CA LYS A 65 4.08 4.41 -11.42
C LYS A 65 3.15 3.68 -12.38
N ALA A 66 1.89 4.10 -12.40
CA ALA A 66 0.87 3.60 -13.31
C ALA A 66 -0.06 4.75 -13.74
N ALA A 67 -0.63 4.66 -14.93
CA ALA A 67 -1.61 5.66 -15.39
C ALA A 67 -2.87 5.65 -14.52
N GLU A 68 -3.30 4.47 -14.07
CA GLU A 68 -4.45 4.26 -13.19
C GLU A 68 -4.04 3.41 -11.97
N PRO A 69 -3.38 4.01 -10.95
CA PRO A 69 -2.76 3.26 -9.84
C PRO A 69 -3.74 2.35 -9.08
N PHE A 70 -4.99 2.78 -8.92
CA PHE A 70 -6.01 1.98 -8.22
C PHE A 70 -6.45 0.77 -9.06
N GLU A 71 -6.60 0.91 -10.36
CA GLU A 71 -7.01 -0.21 -11.23
C GLU A 71 -5.91 -1.28 -11.32
N GLU A 72 -4.64 -0.85 -11.41
CA GLU A 72 -3.49 -1.77 -11.35
C GLU A 72 -3.42 -2.49 -9.99
N PHE A 73 -3.65 -1.77 -8.90
CA PHE A 73 -3.75 -2.37 -7.56
C PHE A 73 -4.87 -3.40 -7.50
N LEU A 74 -6.05 -3.07 -8.00
CA LEU A 74 -7.21 -3.97 -7.98
C LEU A 74 -6.97 -5.23 -8.83
N ALA A 75 -6.30 -5.07 -9.98
CA ALA A 75 -5.91 -6.18 -10.82
C ALA A 75 -4.90 -7.10 -10.11
N LEU A 76 -3.90 -6.53 -9.43
CA LEU A 76 -2.94 -7.30 -8.62
C LEU A 76 -3.64 -8.07 -7.49
N VAL A 77 -4.54 -7.41 -6.75
CA VAL A 77 -5.30 -8.07 -5.66
C VAL A 77 -6.13 -9.23 -6.20
N ARG A 78 -6.84 -9.04 -7.32
CA ARG A 78 -7.62 -10.10 -7.96
C ARG A 78 -6.75 -11.29 -8.37
N LYS A 79 -5.59 -11.02 -8.95
CA LYS A 79 -4.62 -12.03 -9.36
C LYS A 79 -4.10 -12.82 -8.16
N LEU A 80 -3.58 -12.14 -7.13
CA LEU A 80 -2.97 -12.79 -5.96
C LEU A 80 -3.99 -13.47 -5.04
N CYS A 81 -5.24 -13.05 -5.07
CA CYS A 81 -6.33 -13.68 -4.34
C CYS A 81 -7.06 -14.78 -5.15
N ALA A 82 -6.70 -14.98 -6.42
CA ALA A 82 -7.39 -15.86 -7.37
C ALA A 82 -8.93 -15.63 -7.38
N ASN A 83 -9.35 -14.34 -7.30
CA ASN A 83 -10.76 -13.97 -7.25
C ASN A 83 -11.03 -12.72 -8.10
N PRO A 84 -11.56 -12.88 -9.33
CA PRO A 84 -11.84 -11.76 -10.25
C PRO A 84 -13.00 -10.87 -9.77
N ASN A 85 -13.81 -11.31 -8.80
CA ASN A 85 -14.97 -10.58 -8.32
C ASN A 85 -14.65 -9.58 -7.19
N ILE A 86 -13.41 -9.50 -6.77
CA ILE A 86 -12.95 -8.50 -5.79
C ILE A 86 -13.17 -7.10 -6.36
N LYS A 87 -13.74 -6.22 -5.55
CA LYS A 87 -14.13 -4.86 -5.96
C LYS A 87 -14.04 -3.87 -4.81
N LEU A 88 -14.08 -2.59 -5.16
CA LEU A 88 -14.20 -1.50 -4.21
C LEU A 88 -15.50 -1.59 -3.42
N ASN A 89 -15.44 -1.34 -2.11
CA ASN A 89 -16.63 -1.03 -1.30
C ASN A 89 -16.82 0.47 -1.27
N GLU A 90 -17.71 0.97 -2.09
CA GLU A 90 -17.97 2.40 -2.23
C GLU A 90 -18.36 3.07 -0.91
N LYS A 91 -19.17 2.41 -0.07
CA LYS A 91 -19.58 2.96 1.24
C LYS A 91 -18.40 3.13 2.20
N VAL A 92 -17.49 2.15 2.22
CA VAL A 92 -16.26 2.22 3.03
C VAL A 92 -15.36 3.32 2.49
N TYR A 93 -15.13 3.38 1.19
CA TYR A 93 -14.31 4.41 0.56
C TYR A 93 -14.82 5.82 0.87
N GLN A 94 -16.12 6.08 0.71
CA GLN A 94 -16.70 7.39 1.04
C GLN A 94 -16.56 7.72 2.53
N SER A 95 -16.65 6.72 3.40
CA SER A 95 -16.40 6.90 4.82
C SER A 95 -14.95 7.26 5.11
N GLU A 96 -13.98 6.51 4.56
CA GLU A 96 -12.54 6.79 4.70
C GLU A 96 -12.19 8.19 4.19
N LYS A 97 -12.71 8.56 3.01
CA LYS A 97 -12.51 9.89 2.41
C LYS A 97 -13.05 11.01 3.30
N ARG A 98 -14.22 10.82 3.89
CA ARG A 98 -14.85 11.82 4.76
C ARG A 98 -14.15 11.95 6.12
N THR A 99 -13.72 10.83 6.72
CA THR A 99 -13.20 10.80 8.09
C THR A 99 -11.67 10.77 8.18
N GLY A 100 -10.97 10.74 7.05
CA GLY A 100 -9.54 10.56 6.95
C GLY A 100 -8.68 11.78 7.35
N THR A 101 -9.12 12.60 8.32
CA THR A 101 -8.43 13.83 8.74
C THR A 101 -7.00 13.56 9.19
N ARG A 102 -6.76 12.48 9.93
CA ARG A 102 -5.42 12.11 10.38
C ARG A 102 -4.49 11.78 9.22
N ASN A 103 -4.97 11.03 8.22
CA ASN A 103 -4.19 10.71 7.04
C ASN A 103 -3.92 11.96 6.19
N ARG A 104 -4.85 12.93 6.14
CA ARG A 104 -4.60 14.23 5.50
C ARG A 104 -3.48 14.99 6.20
N SER A 105 -3.53 15.10 7.52
CA SER A 105 -2.44 15.76 8.27
C SER A 105 -1.08 15.12 7.97
N ILE A 106 -1.02 13.79 7.88
CA ILE A 106 0.21 13.06 7.51
C ILE A 106 0.63 13.40 6.08
N ALA A 107 -0.28 13.33 5.10
CA ALA A 107 0.06 13.56 3.69
C ALA A 107 0.52 15.00 3.42
N TYR A 108 -0.14 15.99 4.02
CA TYR A 108 0.28 17.39 3.90
C TYR A 108 1.63 17.66 4.57
N LEU A 109 1.92 17.00 5.70
CA LEU A 109 3.23 17.07 6.34
C LEU A 109 4.32 16.47 5.42
N LEU A 110 4.10 15.28 4.89
CA LEU A 110 5.01 14.63 3.94
C LEU A 110 5.23 15.46 2.66
N LYS A 111 4.20 16.18 2.20
CA LYS A 111 4.31 17.09 1.05
C LYS A 111 5.14 18.33 1.39
N SER A 112 4.96 18.91 2.58
CA SER A 112 5.75 20.08 3.02
C SER A 112 7.25 19.78 3.10
N ASP A 113 7.60 18.55 3.39
CA ASP A 113 8.97 18.06 3.52
C ASP A 113 9.52 17.39 2.25
N HIS A 114 8.82 17.56 1.13
CA HIS A 114 9.22 17.06 -0.19
C HIS A 114 9.41 15.53 -0.27
N VAL A 115 8.81 14.77 0.64
CA VAL A 115 8.80 13.30 0.61
C VAL A 115 7.74 12.78 -0.35
N LEU A 116 6.56 13.42 -0.37
CA LEU A 116 5.47 13.09 -1.28
C LEU A 116 5.62 13.88 -2.59
N ASP A 117 5.71 13.19 -3.71
CA ASP A 117 5.84 13.80 -5.04
C ASP A 117 4.46 14.27 -5.57
N GLY A 118 3.45 13.43 -5.46
CA GLY A 118 2.08 13.70 -5.91
C GLY A 118 1.33 14.74 -5.04
N GLU A 119 0.16 15.14 -5.50
CA GLU A 119 -0.73 16.00 -4.72
C GLU A 119 -1.41 15.21 -3.60
N PRO A 120 -1.40 15.71 -2.34
CA PRO A 120 -1.88 14.96 -1.18
C PRO A 120 -3.27 14.35 -1.32
N GLU A 121 -4.24 15.10 -1.86
CA GLU A 121 -5.61 14.59 -2.00
C GLU A 121 -5.73 13.52 -3.09
N GLU A 122 -4.92 13.58 -4.15
CA GLU A 122 -4.88 12.58 -5.21
C GLU A 122 -4.27 11.27 -4.71
N VAL A 123 -3.13 11.35 -4.03
CA VAL A 123 -2.48 10.19 -3.40
C VAL A 123 -3.38 9.55 -2.35
N LEU A 124 -4.04 10.37 -1.52
CA LEU A 124 -4.98 9.89 -0.52
C LEU A 124 -6.23 9.26 -1.13
N ASP A 125 -6.71 9.75 -2.25
CA ASP A 125 -7.85 9.13 -2.95
C ASP A 125 -7.51 7.68 -3.36
N VAL A 126 -6.34 7.48 -3.94
CA VAL A 126 -5.82 6.14 -4.28
C VAL A 126 -5.68 5.28 -3.02
N TYR A 127 -5.04 5.80 -1.98
CA TYR A 127 -4.82 5.09 -0.71
C TYR A 127 -6.15 4.68 -0.05
N PHE A 128 -7.15 5.57 0.01
CA PHE A 128 -8.47 5.26 0.59
C PHE A 128 -9.21 4.20 -0.23
N ARG A 129 -9.12 4.24 -1.56
CA ARG A 129 -9.67 3.19 -2.42
C ARG A 129 -9.02 1.84 -2.15
N MET A 130 -7.69 1.77 -2.08
CA MET A 130 -6.93 0.54 -1.76
C MET A 130 -7.38 -0.05 -0.43
N CYS A 131 -7.49 0.76 0.64
CA CYS A 131 -7.97 0.33 1.95
C CYS A 131 -9.42 -0.19 1.91
N SER A 132 -10.22 0.28 0.96
CA SER A 132 -11.66 0.00 0.86
C SER A 132 -12.01 -1.19 -0.03
N VAL A 133 -11.02 -1.90 -0.58
CA VAL A 133 -11.26 -3.13 -1.36
C VAL A 133 -11.84 -4.24 -0.47
N MET A 134 -12.86 -4.93 -0.97
CA MET A 134 -13.50 -6.05 -0.29
C MET A 134 -12.80 -7.36 -0.61
N CYS A 135 -12.37 -8.07 0.45
CA CYS A 135 -11.83 -9.42 0.37
C CYS A 135 -12.46 -10.30 1.44
N THR A 136 -12.59 -11.57 1.15
CA THR A 136 -12.94 -12.60 2.14
C THR A 136 -11.67 -13.10 2.84
N ALA A 137 -11.83 -13.78 3.98
CA ALA A 137 -10.72 -14.45 4.64
C ALA A 137 -10.07 -15.52 3.75
N LYS A 138 -10.85 -16.17 2.88
CA LYS A 138 -10.36 -17.16 1.92
C LYS A 138 -9.45 -16.51 0.86
N ASP A 139 -9.81 -15.33 0.37
CA ASP A 139 -8.98 -14.57 -0.58
C ASP A 139 -7.63 -14.22 0.03
N LEU A 140 -7.64 -13.71 1.26
CA LEU A 140 -6.42 -13.34 1.97
C LEU A 140 -5.58 -14.56 2.36
N ALA A 141 -6.19 -15.69 2.68
CA ALA A 141 -5.47 -16.94 2.92
C ALA A 141 -4.77 -17.44 1.65
N HIS A 142 -5.38 -17.30 0.47
CA HIS A 142 -4.74 -17.65 -0.79
C HIS A 142 -3.52 -16.75 -1.06
N TYR A 143 -3.65 -15.45 -0.87
CA TYR A 143 -2.54 -14.51 -0.95
C TYR A 143 -1.39 -14.88 0.00
N ALA A 144 -1.71 -15.19 1.26
CA ALA A 144 -0.70 -15.60 2.24
C ALA A 144 0.05 -16.89 1.83
N MET A 145 -0.63 -17.84 1.18
CA MET A 145 0.03 -19.04 0.64
C MET A 145 1.03 -18.72 -0.47
N ILE A 146 0.72 -17.74 -1.35
CA ILE A 146 1.66 -17.28 -2.39
C ILE A 146 2.90 -16.65 -1.76
N LEU A 147 2.72 -15.78 -0.76
CA LEU A 147 3.85 -15.16 -0.05
C LEU A 147 4.72 -16.23 0.65
N SER A 148 4.11 -17.17 1.37
CA SER A 148 4.85 -18.24 2.07
C SER A 148 5.56 -19.21 1.11
N ASN A 149 5.16 -19.25 -0.16
CA ASN A 149 5.74 -20.07 -1.21
C ASN A 149 6.59 -19.24 -2.21
N LYS A 150 7.23 -18.17 -1.74
CA LYS A 150 8.16 -17.34 -2.52
C LYS A 150 7.56 -16.83 -3.84
N GLY A 151 6.31 -16.40 -3.80
CA GLY A 151 5.62 -15.82 -4.95
C GLY A 151 5.04 -16.82 -5.94
N VAL A 152 5.07 -18.12 -5.64
CA VAL A 152 4.47 -19.19 -6.48
C VAL A 152 3.11 -19.60 -5.92
N ASP A 153 2.08 -19.62 -6.75
CA ASP A 153 0.77 -20.15 -6.37
C ASP A 153 0.88 -21.68 -6.15
N PRO A 154 0.66 -22.18 -4.92
CA PRO A 154 0.81 -23.60 -4.63
C PRO A 154 -0.26 -24.47 -5.29
N LYS A 155 -1.35 -23.89 -5.81
CA LYS A 155 -2.42 -24.63 -6.47
C LYS A 155 -2.15 -24.84 -7.96
N THR A 156 -1.55 -23.83 -8.62
CA THR A 156 -1.33 -23.86 -10.06
C THR A 156 0.14 -24.11 -10.42
N GLY A 157 1.07 -23.87 -9.49
CA GLY A 157 2.51 -23.89 -9.74
C GLY A 157 3.01 -22.64 -10.51
N GLU A 158 2.12 -21.69 -10.80
CA GLU A 158 2.48 -20.45 -11.51
C GLU A 158 3.22 -19.49 -10.60
N ARG A 159 4.33 -18.91 -11.09
CA ARG A 159 5.00 -17.80 -10.41
C ARG A 159 4.22 -16.51 -10.66
N LEU A 160 3.65 -15.94 -9.61
CA LEU A 160 2.85 -14.72 -9.65
C LEU A 160 3.63 -13.48 -9.20
N LEU A 161 4.66 -13.66 -8.37
CA LEU A 161 5.56 -12.62 -7.88
C LEU A 161 7.01 -13.10 -7.98
N ASP A 162 7.92 -12.17 -8.26
CA ASP A 162 9.35 -12.45 -8.20
C ASP A 162 9.76 -12.74 -6.74
N ALA A 163 10.70 -13.68 -6.57
CA ALA A 163 11.14 -14.11 -5.26
C ALA A 163 11.78 -12.97 -4.45
N ASP A 164 12.39 -12.00 -5.12
CA ASP A 164 13.05 -10.85 -4.50
C ASP A 164 12.05 -9.79 -3.98
N ILE A 165 10.78 -9.89 -4.37
CA ILE A 165 9.70 -9.02 -3.88
C ILE A 165 9.01 -9.61 -2.64
N VAL A 166 9.12 -10.89 -2.41
CA VAL A 166 8.49 -11.64 -1.32
C VAL A 166 9.46 -11.83 -0.17
#